data_c1526cfb63e025af40d565011096242c
#
_entry.id   c1526cfb63e025af40d565011096242c
#
_cell.length_a   1.000
_cell.length_b   1.000
_cell.length_c   1.000
_cell.angle_alpha   90.00
_cell.angle_beta   90.00
_cell.angle_gamma   90.00
#
_symmetry.space_group_name_H-M   'P 1'
#
loop_
_entity.id
_entity.type
_entity.pdbx_description
1 polymer ?
#
loop_
_entity_poly.entity_id
_entity_poly.type
_entity_poly.pdbx_seq_one_letter_code
_entity_poly.pdbx_strand_id
1 'polypeptide(L)'
;QPHRSDDIAPQKPCAKKVQQMLDLHQLLIVYVAYIIAVASPGPSNMTIMGIAMSQGRAPAIVLALGVMTGSLTWAAIAATGLSAVLATYANALFVIKIAGGFYLLYLAYKSARSAFAKAPQAEPGIATSSRADYGKLYRRGLLLHLTNPKAVLGWLAIMSLGLRPGAGPATLAAIIGGCALLGLVIFCG
;
A
#
# COMPACT_ATOMS: atom_id res chain seq x y z
N GLN A 1 12.97 -53.34 8.91
CA GLN A 1 12.54 -52.37 7.85
C GLN A 1 13.39 -51.14 8.00
N PRO A 2 14.14 -50.68 6.96
CA PRO A 2 14.98 -49.51 7.05
C PRO A 2 14.15 -48.25 6.95
N HIS A 3 14.37 -47.36 7.90
CA HIS A 3 13.88 -45.99 7.97
C HIS A 3 14.45 -45.23 6.78
N ARG A 4 13.58 -44.90 5.82
CA ARG A 4 13.91 -44.10 4.62
C ARG A 4 14.02 -42.65 5.08
N SER A 5 15.23 -42.20 5.34
CA SER A 5 15.56 -40.79 5.46
C SER A 5 15.28 -40.12 4.12
N ASP A 6 14.19 -39.32 4.04
CA ASP A 6 13.95 -38.50 2.88
C ASP A 6 15.04 -37.45 2.77
N ASP A 7 16.06 -37.81 1.96
CA ASP A 7 17.12 -36.90 1.52
C ASP A 7 16.46 -35.69 0.84
N ILE A 8 16.45 -34.57 1.55
CA ILE A 8 16.15 -33.25 0.97
C ILE A 8 17.28 -32.95 -0.01
N ALA A 9 17.07 -33.36 -1.26
CA ALA A 9 18.01 -33.10 -2.34
C ALA A 9 18.29 -31.59 -2.44
N PRO A 10 19.57 -31.15 -2.47
CA PRO A 10 19.90 -29.73 -2.57
C PRO A 10 19.30 -29.17 -3.86
N GLN A 11 18.42 -28.17 -3.71
CA GLN A 11 17.78 -27.50 -4.85
C GLN A 11 18.88 -27.00 -5.80
N LYS A 12 18.83 -27.47 -7.06
CA LYS A 12 19.81 -27.12 -8.09
C LYS A 12 19.95 -25.60 -8.18
N PRO A 13 21.16 -25.04 -8.29
CA PRO A 13 21.40 -23.59 -8.29
C PRO A 13 20.60 -22.84 -9.35
N CYS A 14 20.26 -23.50 -10.45
CA CYS A 14 19.41 -22.95 -11.51
C CYS A 14 17.98 -22.70 -11.02
N ALA A 15 17.38 -23.59 -10.24
CA ALA A 15 16.04 -23.43 -9.71
C ALA A 15 15.93 -22.25 -8.72
N LYS A 16 16.95 -22.06 -7.88
CA LYS A 16 17.03 -20.89 -6.97
C LYS A 16 17.12 -19.58 -7.74
N LYS A 17 17.90 -19.53 -8.81
CA LYS A 17 18.05 -18.31 -9.64
C LYS A 17 16.77 -17.96 -10.36
N VAL A 18 16.06 -18.95 -10.92
CA VAL A 18 14.76 -18.75 -11.56
C VAL A 18 13.72 -18.26 -10.54
N GLN A 19 13.67 -18.87 -9.36
CA GLN A 19 12.76 -18.44 -8.28
C GLN A 19 13.03 -16.98 -7.87
N GLN A 20 14.30 -16.63 -7.68
CA GLN A 20 14.69 -15.26 -7.31
C GLN A 20 14.31 -14.23 -8.38
N MET A 21 14.45 -14.57 -9.67
CA MET A 21 13.99 -13.68 -10.76
C MET A 21 12.48 -13.51 -10.78
N LEU A 22 11.72 -14.59 -10.53
CA LEU A 22 10.26 -14.52 -10.43
C LEU A 22 9.80 -13.65 -9.26
N ASP A 23 10.49 -13.76 -8.11
CA ASP A 23 10.19 -12.97 -6.92
C ASP A 23 10.48 -11.48 -7.16
N LEU A 24 11.58 -11.16 -7.82
CA LEU A 24 11.94 -9.79 -8.17
C LEU A 24 10.94 -9.17 -9.15
N HIS A 25 10.53 -9.90 -10.17
CA HIS A 25 9.53 -9.44 -11.14
C HIS A 25 8.18 -9.17 -10.45
N GLN A 26 7.79 -10.03 -9.52
CA GLN A 26 6.56 -9.86 -8.76
C GLN A 26 6.62 -8.63 -7.84
N LEU A 27 7.73 -8.40 -7.14
CA LEU A 27 7.93 -7.20 -6.32
C LEU A 27 7.86 -5.93 -7.16
N LEU A 28 8.42 -5.94 -8.37
CA LEU A 28 8.34 -4.80 -9.28
C LEU A 28 6.88 -4.46 -9.63
N ILE A 29 6.08 -5.48 -9.98
CA ILE A 29 4.64 -5.30 -10.27
C ILE A 29 3.91 -4.71 -9.07
N VAL A 30 4.18 -5.22 -7.87
CA VAL A 30 3.59 -4.73 -6.63
C VAL A 30 3.94 -3.26 -6.39
N TYR A 31 5.19 -2.87 -6.55
CA TYR A 31 5.63 -1.49 -6.32
C TYR A 31 5.07 -0.52 -7.36
N VAL A 32 5.01 -0.91 -8.63
CA VAL A 32 4.38 -0.10 -9.68
C VAL A 32 2.89 0.08 -9.39
N ALA A 33 2.19 -1.00 -9.04
CA ALA A 33 0.79 -0.94 -8.66
C ALA A 33 0.56 -0.05 -7.43
N TYR A 34 1.45 -0.12 -6.42
CA TYR A 34 1.40 0.72 -5.23
C TYR A 34 1.60 2.21 -5.58
N ILE A 35 2.59 2.55 -6.41
CA ILE A 35 2.82 3.92 -6.86
C ILE A 35 1.57 4.48 -7.53
N ILE A 36 0.97 3.74 -8.46
CA ILE A 36 -0.27 4.15 -9.14
C ILE A 36 -1.41 4.37 -8.12
N ALA A 37 -1.57 3.46 -7.17
CA ALA A 37 -2.61 3.56 -6.16
C ALA A 37 -2.41 4.77 -5.24
N VAL A 38 -1.18 5.05 -4.79
CA VAL A 38 -0.86 6.14 -3.86
C VAL A 38 -0.83 7.50 -4.57
N ALA A 39 -0.25 7.58 -5.77
CA ALA A 39 -0.21 8.82 -6.56
C ALA A 39 -1.61 9.24 -7.07
N SER A 40 -2.56 8.32 -7.13
CA SER A 40 -3.94 8.63 -7.48
C SER A 40 -4.56 9.64 -6.51
N PRO A 41 -5.19 10.74 -7.00
CA PRO A 41 -5.84 11.74 -6.16
C PRO A 41 -6.86 11.10 -5.20
N GLY A 42 -6.72 11.37 -3.92
CA GLY A 42 -7.61 10.85 -2.88
C GLY A 42 -7.66 11.79 -1.68
N PRO A 43 -8.56 11.54 -0.70
CA PRO A 43 -8.75 12.43 0.44
C PRO A 43 -7.45 12.75 1.19
N SER A 44 -6.59 11.74 1.38
CA SER A 44 -5.31 11.91 2.08
C SER A 44 -4.37 12.86 1.33
N ASN A 45 -4.17 12.63 0.00
CA ASN A 45 -3.29 13.45 -0.81
C ASN A 45 -3.78 14.90 -0.88
N MET A 46 -5.09 15.10 -1.13
CA MET A 46 -5.69 16.42 -1.19
C MET A 46 -5.54 17.17 0.14
N THR A 47 -5.71 16.47 1.26
CA THR A 47 -5.56 17.09 2.59
C THR A 47 -4.10 17.45 2.87
N ILE A 48 -3.13 16.58 2.52
CA ILE A 48 -1.70 16.87 2.68
C ILE A 48 -1.31 18.10 1.85
N MET A 49 -1.72 18.15 0.57
CA MET A 49 -1.46 19.29 -0.31
C MET A 49 -2.10 20.57 0.22
N GLY A 50 -3.36 20.52 0.67
CA GLY A 50 -4.06 21.66 1.24
C GLY A 50 -3.36 22.23 2.50
N ILE A 51 -2.89 21.37 3.39
CA ILE A 51 -2.10 21.79 4.58
C ILE A 51 -0.73 22.34 4.15
N ALA A 52 -0.06 21.73 3.19
CA ALA A 52 1.22 22.22 2.69
C ALA A 52 1.11 23.64 2.12
N MET A 53 0.05 23.90 1.37
CA MET A 53 -0.21 25.21 0.75
C MET A 53 -0.65 26.27 1.78
N SER A 54 -1.42 25.90 2.80
CA SER A 54 -2.01 26.85 3.75
C SER A 54 -1.18 27.07 5.02
N GLN A 55 -0.46 26.04 5.48
CA GLN A 55 0.27 26.07 6.76
C GLN A 55 1.78 25.76 6.61
N GLY A 56 2.22 25.39 5.39
CA GLY A 56 3.60 25.07 5.10
C GLY A 56 3.96 23.60 5.27
N ARG A 57 5.24 23.27 5.02
CA ARG A 57 5.73 21.89 4.91
C ARG A 57 5.68 21.12 6.24
N ALA A 58 6.10 21.72 7.36
CA ALA A 58 6.19 21.01 8.64
C ALA A 58 4.84 20.45 9.12
N PRO A 59 3.73 21.22 9.15
CA PRO A 59 2.40 20.69 9.44
C PRO A 59 1.94 19.60 8.47
N ALA A 60 2.24 19.75 7.17
CA ALA A 60 1.89 18.76 6.15
C ALA A 60 2.62 17.43 6.37
N ILE A 61 3.90 17.44 6.71
CA ILE A 61 4.68 16.25 7.04
C ILE A 61 4.09 15.52 8.26
N VAL A 62 3.71 16.25 9.31
CA VAL A 62 3.08 15.63 10.49
C VAL A 62 1.78 14.94 10.14
N LEU A 63 0.94 15.58 9.32
CA LEU A 63 -0.29 14.95 8.82
C LEU A 63 0.03 13.72 7.95
N ALA A 64 1.04 13.81 7.07
CA ALA A 64 1.51 12.71 6.24
C ALA A 64 2.03 11.52 7.05
N LEU A 65 2.72 11.77 8.17
CA LEU A 65 3.15 10.71 9.10
C LEU A 65 1.94 10.00 9.74
N GLY A 66 0.87 10.73 10.08
CA GLY A 66 -0.39 10.12 10.51
C GLY A 66 -1.01 9.23 9.43
N VAL A 67 -1.04 9.71 8.19
CA VAL A 67 -1.50 8.92 7.02
C VAL A 67 -0.65 7.66 6.85
N MET A 68 0.68 7.76 6.96
CA MET A 68 1.60 6.61 6.86
C MET A 68 1.34 5.56 7.94
N THR A 69 1.12 5.99 9.17
CA THR A 69 0.77 5.06 10.27
C THR A 69 -0.53 4.32 9.98
N GLY A 70 -1.57 5.03 9.50
CA GLY A 70 -2.82 4.40 9.06
C GLY A 70 -2.63 3.43 7.88
N SER A 71 -1.74 3.78 6.95
CA SER A 71 -1.39 2.92 5.82
C SER A 71 -0.72 1.62 6.28
N LEU A 72 0.25 1.69 7.19
CA LEU A 72 0.91 0.52 7.75
C LEU A 72 -0.04 -0.36 8.57
N THR A 73 -1.00 0.24 9.27
CA THR A 73 -2.05 -0.49 9.97
C THR A 73 -2.87 -1.34 9.01
N TRP A 74 -3.32 -0.76 7.88
CA TRP A 74 -4.03 -1.51 6.85
C TRP A 74 -3.16 -2.56 6.16
N ALA A 75 -1.86 -2.28 5.96
CA ALA A 75 -0.89 -3.26 5.47
C ALA A 75 -0.83 -4.50 6.36
N ALA A 76 -0.71 -4.30 7.68
CA ALA A 76 -0.65 -5.38 8.66
C ALA A 76 -1.97 -6.18 8.70
N ILE A 77 -3.12 -5.51 8.69
CA ILE A 77 -4.44 -6.16 8.66
C ILE A 77 -4.62 -6.96 7.37
N ALA A 78 -4.27 -6.38 6.21
CA ALA A 78 -4.38 -7.08 4.94
C ALA A 78 -3.43 -8.28 4.85
N ALA A 79 -2.21 -8.16 5.37
CA ALA A 79 -1.24 -9.25 5.40
C ALA A 79 -1.71 -10.44 6.25
N THR A 80 -2.21 -10.17 7.45
CA THR A 80 -2.71 -11.22 8.36
C THR A 80 -4.03 -11.82 7.89
N GLY A 81 -4.97 -10.98 7.48
CA GLY A 81 -6.27 -11.42 6.97
C GLY A 81 -6.16 -12.25 5.69
N LEU A 82 -5.35 -11.80 4.73
CA LEU A 82 -5.17 -12.52 3.48
C LEU A 82 -4.39 -13.83 3.67
N SER A 83 -3.42 -13.86 4.58
CA SER A 83 -2.70 -15.09 4.93
C SER A 83 -3.63 -16.15 5.52
N ALA A 84 -4.60 -15.75 6.35
CA ALA A 84 -5.61 -16.66 6.91
C ALA A 84 -6.55 -17.22 5.81
N VAL A 85 -6.99 -16.37 4.87
CA VAL A 85 -7.83 -16.78 3.73
C VAL A 85 -7.06 -17.73 2.80
N LEU A 86 -5.79 -17.47 2.54
CA LEU A 86 -4.92 -18.34 1.74
C LEU A 86 -4.76 -19.74 2.35
N ALA A 87 -4.62 -19.82 3.67
CA ALA A 87 -4.48 -21.10 4.38
C ALA A 87 -5.76 -21.95 4.30
N THR A 88 -6.94 -21.31 4.16
CA THR A 88 -8.24 -21.99 4.25
C THR A 88 -8.90 -22.18 2.88
N TYR A 89 -8.74 -21.22 1.96
CA TYR A 89 -9.45 -21.19 0.67
C TYR A 89 -8.56 -20.75 -0.50
N ALA A 90 -7.84 -21.66 -1.11
CA ALA A 90 -6.96 -21.34 -2.26
C ALA A 90 -7.70 -20.65 -3.44
N ASN A 91 -8.96 -21.02 -3.70
CA ASN A 91 -9.76 -20.44 -4.79
C ASN A 91 -10.23 -19.01 -4.48
N ALA A 92 -10.37 -18.62 -3.21
CA ALA A 92 -10.76 -17.25 -2.84
C ALA A 92 -9.69 -16.23 -3.25
N LEU A 93 -8.42 -16.65 -3.29
CA LEU A 93 -7.33 -15.78 -3.75
C LEU A 93 -7.50 -15.35 -5.20
N PHE A 94 -7.96 -16.24 -6.07
CA PHE A 94 -8.19 -15.94 -7.49
C PHE A 94 -9.24 -14.82 -7.64
N VAL A 95 -10.34 -14.92 -6.91
CA VAL A 95 -11.41 -13.91 -6.90
C VAL A 95 -10.89 -12.58 -6.38
N ILE A 96 -10.14 -12.59 -5.26
CA ILE A 96 -9.57 -11.37 -4.65
C ILE A 96 -8.55 -10.72 -5.61
N LYS A 97 -7.72 -11.50 -6.30
CA LYS A 97 -6.76 -10.98 -7.29
C LYS A 97 -7.46 -10.29 -8.47
N ILE A 98 -8.50 -10.90 -9.01
CA ILE A 98 -9.28 -10.31 -10.11
C ILE A 98 -9.97 -9.03 -9.65
N ALA A 99 -10.67 -9.06 -8.51
CA ALA A 99 -11.33 -7.89 -7.95
C ALA A 99 -10.33 -6.75 -7.65
N GLY A 100 -9.18 -7.09 -7.06
CA GLY A 100 -8.09 -6.14 -6.79
C GLY A 100 -7.50 -5.55 -8.07
N GLY A 101 -7.31 -6.36 -9.12
CA GLY A 101 -6.84 -5.90 -10.42
C GLY A 101 -7.82 -4.91 -11.08
N PHE A 102 -9.11 -5.23 -11.10
CA PHE A 102 -10.15 -4.31 -11.59
C PHE A 102 -10.21 -3.02 -10.76
N TYR A 103 -10.03 -3.11 -9.44
CA TYR A 103 -9.99 -1.93 -8.59
C TYR A 103 -8.77 -1.03 -8.90
N LEU A 104 -7.60 -1.61 -9.12
CA LEU A 104 -6.41 -0.85 -9.51
C LEU A 104 -6.58 -0.20 -10.89
N LEU A 105 -7.19 -0.90 -11.86
CA LEU A 105 -7.55 -0.32 -13.16
C LEU A 105 -8.53 0.85 -13.02
N TYR A 106 -9.55 0.71 -12.16
CA TYR A 106 -10.47 1.79 -11.84
C TYR A 106 -9.74 2.99 -11.23
N LEU A 107 -8.79 2.77 -10.30
CA LEU A 107 -7.98 3.85 -9.72
C LEU A 107 -7.10 4.51 -10.78
N ALA A 108 -6.47 3.74 -11.67
CA ALA A 108 -5.66 4.25 -12.76
C ALA A 108 -6.50 5.11 -13.72
N TYR A 109 -7.68 4.64 -14.12
CA TYR A 109 -8.63 5.41 -14.93
C TYR A 109 -9.06 6.71 -14.23
N LYS A 110 -9.41 6.66 -12.94
CA LYS A 110 -9.80 7.83 -12.15
C LYS A 110 -8.66 8.83 -12.03
N SER A 111 -7.41 8.37 -11.87
CA SER A 111 -6.22 9.21 -11.85
C SER A 111 -5.99 9.88 -13.19
N ALA A 112 -6.05 9.15 -14.29
CA ALA A 112 -5.88 9.69 -15.63
C ALA A 112 -6.95 10.75 -15.91
N ARG A 113 -8.23 10.44 -15.64
CA ARG A 113 -9.33 11.40 -15.79
C ARG A 113 -9.14 12.65 -14.93
N SER A 114 -8.64 12.52 -13.70
CA SER A 114 -8.38 13.67 -12.82
C SER A 114 -7.20 14.54 -13.32
N ALA A 115 -6.21 13.93 -13.95
CA ALA A 115 -5.09 14.68 -14.55
C ALA A 115 -5.52 15.56 -15.72
N PHE A 116 -6.59 15.17 -16.44
CA PHE A 116 -7.18 15.96 -17.53
C PHE A 116 -8.33 16.88 -17.06
N ALA A 117 -8.82 16.74 -15.83
CA ALA A 117 -9.81 17.64 -15.26
C ALA A 117 -9.11 18.89 -14.71
N LYS A 118 -9.76 20.05 -14.90
CA LYS A 118 -9.34 21.33 -14.31
C LYS A 118 -9.12 21.13 -12.81
N ALA A 119 -8.00 21.60 -12.26
CA ALA A 119 -7.64 21.43 -10.86
C ALA A 119 -8.82 21.68 -9.92
N PRO A 120 -9.13 20.78 -8.99
CA PRO A 120 -10.18 21.03 -8.00
C PRO A 120 -9.78 22.29 -7.23
N GLN A 121 -10.69 23.25 -7.16
CA GLN A 121 -10.51 24.39 -6.27
C GLN A 121 -10.31 23.85 -4.87
N ALA A 122 -9.21 24.25 -4.24
CA ALA A 122 -8.95 23.94 -2.83
C ALA A 122 -10.18 24.37 -2.04
N GLU A 123 -10.78 23.45 -1.27
CA GLU A 123 -11.87 23.84 -0.38
C GLU A 123 -11.38 24.97 0.54
N PRO A 124 -12.04 26.13 0.52
CA PRO A 124 -11.70 27.21 1.43
C PRO A 124 -12.19 26.84 2.82
N GLY A 125 -11.30 26.64 3.74
CA GLY A 125 -11.74 26.55 5.12
C GLY A 125 -10.96 25.66 6.04
N ILE A 126 -9.64 25.91 6.16
CA ILE A 126 -8.97 25.67 7.43
C ILE A 126 -8.40 27.01 7.85
N ALA A 127 -9.18 27.65 8.75
CA ALA A 127 -8.83 28.93 9.34
C ALA A 127 -7.36 28.95 9.79
N THR A 128 -6.67 29.93 9.28
CA THR A 128 -5.40 30.39 9.83
C THR A 128 -5.65 30.86 11.25
N SER A 129 -5.39 30.03 12.24
CA SER A 129 -5.18 30.53 13.59
C SER A 129 -4.36 29.58 14.43
N SER A 130 -3.36 30.16 15.04
CA SER A 130 -2.56 29.65 16.16
C SER A 130 -1.75 28.37 15.89
N ARG A 131 -0.50 28.45 16.28
CA ARG A 131 0.51 27.40 16.45
C ARG A 131 -0.01 26.02 16.13
N ALA A 132 0.40 25.49 14.97
CA ALA A 132 -0.09 24.20 14.47
C ALA A 132 0.01 23.13 15.57
N ASP A 133 -1.15 22.63 16.00
CA ASP A 133 -1.19 21.53 16.96
C ASP A 133 -0.84 20.24 16.21
N TYR A 134 0.43 19.88 16.26
CA TYR A 134 0.97 18.72 15.56
C TYR A 134 0.30 17.41 16.00
N GLY A 135 -0.13 17.30 17.26
CA GLY A 135 -0.86 16.14 17.74
C GLY A 135 -2.22 15.99 17.05
N LYS A 136 -2.94 17.09 16.87
CA LYS A 136 -4.22 17.09 16.15
C LYS A 136 -4.03 16.77 14.67
N LEU A 137 -2.99 17.32 14.03
CA LEU A 137 -2.70 17.05 12.63
C LEU A 137 -2.34 15.59 12.39
N TYR A 138 -1.49 14.99 13.23
CA TYR A 138 -1.15 13.59 13.15
C TYR A 138 -2.40 12.70 13.30
N ARG A 139 -3.21 12.93 14.34
CA ARG A 139 -4.47 12.18 14.56
C ARG A 139 -5.44 12.34 13.40
N ARG A 140 -5.54 13.55 12.83
CA ARG A 140 -6.36 13.81 11.65
C ARG A 140 -5.88 12.99 10.46
N GLY A 141 -4.59 12.95 10.17
CA GLY A 141 -4.00 12.13 9.10
C GLY A 141 -4.26 10.64 9.31
N LEU A 142 -4.05 10.15 10.53
CA LEU A 142 -4.30 8.77 10.91
C LEU A 142 -5.77 8.37 10.70
N LEU A 143 -6.71 9.12 11.28
CA LEU A 143 -8.13 8.83 11.17
C LEU A 143 -8.62 8.95 9.72
N LEU A 144 -8.19 9.99 9.00
CA LEU A 144 -8.51 10.17 7.59
C LEU A 144 -8.12 8.95 6.76
N HIS A 145 -6.96 8.36 7.02
CA HIS A 145 -6.49 7.19 6.28
C HIS A 145 -7.16 5.89 6.73
N LEU A 146 -7.40 5.72 8.02
CA LEU A 146 -8.10 4.55 8.55
C LEU A 146 -9.56 4.46 8.07
N THR A 147 -10.22 5.59 7.90
CA THR A 147 -11.61 5.64 7.40
C THR A 147 -11.69 5.69 5.87
N ASN A 148 -10.56 5.71 5.17
CA ASN A 148 -10.52 5.82 3.72
C ASN A 148 -10.71 4.46 3.03
N PRO A 149 -11.83 4.20 2.36
CA PRO A 149 -12.06 2.91 1.70
C PRO A 149 -11.04 2.64 0.58
N LYS A 150 -10.48 3.69 -0.02
CA LYS A 150 -9.40 3.56 -1.00
C LYS A 150 -8.17 2.89 -0.39
N ALA A 151 -7.82 3.21 0.85
CA ALA A 151 -6.66 2.63 1.54
C ALA A 151 -6.87 1.14 1.82
N VAL A 152 -8.05 0.78 2.32
CA VAL A 152 -8.43 -0.62 2.59
C VAL A 152 -8.32 -1.47 1.33
N LEU A 153 -9.07 -1.06 0.29
CA LEU A 153 -9.12 -1.81 -0.98
C LEU A 153 -7.77 -1.81 -1.69
N GLY A 154 -7.02 -0.71 -1.60
CA GLY A 154 -5.66 -0.61 -2.14
C GLY A 154 -4.73 -1.65 -1.50
N TRP A 155 -4.69 -1.74 -0.17
CA TRP A 155 -3.83 -2.72 0.51
C TRP A 155 -4.28 -4.17 0.29
N LEU A 156 -5.58 -4.44 0.24
CA LEU A 156 -6.06 -5.77 -0.15
C LEU A 156 -5.61 -6.16 -1.56
N ALA A 157 -5.71 -5.24 -2.52
CA ALA A 157 -5.24 -5.47 -3.88
C ALA A 157 -3.71 -5.70 -3.94
N ILE A 158 -2.92 -4.85 -3.29
CA ILE A 158 -1.46 -4.95 -3.23
C ILE A 158 -1.02 -6.28 -2.61
N MET A 159 -1.60 -6.66 -1.47
CA MET A 159 -1.29 -7.93 -0.81
C MET A 159 -1.72 -9.13 -1.66
N SER A 160 -2.87 -9.06 -2.34
CA SER A 160 -3.32 -10.14 -3.23
C SER A 160 -2.41 -10.34 -4.44
N LEU A 161 -1.79 -9.26 -4.95
CA LEU A 161 -0.80 -9.33 -6.04
C LEU A 161 0.54 -9.90 -5.54
N GLY A 162 0.97 -9.49 -4.34
CA GLY A 162 2.29 -9.80 -3.81
C GLY A 162 2.39 -11.16 -3.11
N LEU A 163 1.30 -11.65 -2.51
CA LEU A 163 1.31 -12.89 -1.76
C LEU A 163 1.03 -14.11 -2.63
N ARG A 164 1.87 -15.14 -2.44
CA ARG A 164 1.67 -16.48 -2.99
C ARG A 164 1.45 -17.48 -1.87
N PRO A 165 0.81 -18.63 -2.14
CA PRO A 165 0.79 -19.72 -1.18
C PRO A 165 2.23 -20.10 -0.79
N GLY A 166 2.51 -20.13 0.53
CA GLY A 166 3.86 -20.40 1.03
C GLY A 166 4.81 -19.19 1.07
N ALA A 167 4.35 -17.97 0.79
CA ALA A 167 5.15 -16.76 0.95
C ALA A 167 5.64 -16.62 2.40
N GLY A 168 6.96 -16.53 2.57
CA GLY A 168 7.58 -16.39 3.88
C GLY A 168 7.51 -14.97 4.44
N PRO A 169 7.86 -14.79 5.73
CA PRO A 169 7.87 -13.48 6.37
C PRO A 169 8.80 -12.46 5.69
N ALA A 170 9.87 -12.93 5.04
CA ALA A 170 10.78 -12.08 4.28
C ALA A 170 10.08 -11.40 3.08
N THR A 171 9.21 -12.12 2.36
CA THR A 171 8.43 -11.56 1.25
C THR A 171 7.44 -10.50 1.76
N LEU A 172 6.76 -10.77 2.87
CA LEU A 172 5.89 -9.79 3.52
C LEU A 172 6.65 -8.52 3.92
N ALA A 173 7.81 -8.69 4.56
CA ALA A 173 8.66 -7.58 4.97
C ALA A 173 9.13 -6.75 3.77
N ALA A 174 9.50 -7.40 2.65
CA ALA A 174 9.90 -6.71 1.42
C ALA A 174 8.73 -5.91 0.82
N ILE A 175 7.53 -6.49 0.73
CA ILE A 175 6.35 -5.80 0.21
C ILE A 175 6.00 -4.60 1.09
N ILE A 176 5.83 -4.79 2.40
CA ILE A 176 5.40 -3.73 3.32
C ILE A 176 6.48 -2.66 3.43
N GLY A 177 7.74 -3.05 3.61
CA GLY A 177 8.87 -2.14 3.76
C GLY A 177 9.11 -1.30 2.49
N GLY A 178 9.10 -1.93 1.32
CA GLY A 178 9.25 -1.22 0.05
C GLY A 178 8.09 -0.27 -0.23
N CYS A 179 6.84 -0.70 0.00
CA CYS A 179 5.67 0.17 -0.12
C CYS A 179 5.71 1.34 0.90
N ALA A 180 6.18 1.09 2.13
CA ALA A 180 6.33 2.14 3.13
C ALA A 180 7.35 3.20 2.71
N LEU A 181 8.50 2.78 2.19
CA LEU A 181 9.53 3.70 1.66
C LEU A 181 8.99 4.53 0.49
N LEU A 182 8.33 3.90 -0.47
CA LEU A 182 7.72 4.59 -1.60
C LEU A 182 6.63 5.57 -1.14
N GLY A 183 5.79 5.16 -0.19
CA GLY A 183 4.76 6.02 0.39
C GLY A 183 5.36 7.22 1.11
N LEU A 184 6.44 7.02 1.87
CA LEU A 184 7.15 8.10 2.54
C LEU A 184 7.68 9.14 1.54
N VAL A 185 8.30 8.68 0.44
CA VAL A 185 8.79 9.57 -0.62
C VAL A 185 7.64 10.34 -1.28
N ILE A 186 6.51 9.68 -1.57
CA ILE A 186 5.38 10.32 -2.27
C ILE A 186 4.62 11.30 -1.36
N PHE A 187 4.49 11.02 -0.06
CA PHE A 187 3.72 11.88 0.86
C PHE A 187 4.54 13.00 1.48
N CYS A 188 5.88 12.86 1.59
CA CYS A 188 6.76 13.83 2.24
C CYS A 188 7.66 14.62 1.26
N GLY A 189 7.80 14.15 0.01
CA GLY A 189 8.55 14.83 -1.07
C GLY A 189 7.71 15.87 -1.75
#